data_6d5c2a396ca467053f1cd8f24f3ba568
#
_entry.id   6d5c2a396ca467053f1cd8f24f3ba568
#
_cell.length_a   1.000
_cell.length_b   1.000
_cell.length_c   1.000
_cell.angle_alpha   90.00
_cell.angle_beta   90.00
_cell.angle_gamma   90.00
#
_symmetry.space_group_name_H-M   'P 1'
#
loop_
_entity.id
_entity.type
_entity.pdbx_description
1 polymer ?
#
loop_
_entity_poly.entity_id
_entity_poly.type
_entity_poly.pdbx_seq_one_letter_code
_entity_poly.pdbx_strand_id
1 'polypeptide(L)'
;MNIFKHIAAAVLLLVSASGVIAAQGSGKDNTFGGVVQLDKTVHDFGDILVSDGPVTATFTVKNVGEKALLIYNVVSSCGCTNVEWTRKPIAPGETGTIKATFKNDEKGGYPFDKSLTAYFSGLKQPVVLRLRGVTHDKQLSLGELYPIRFGNLAFKKVDIKGGNLSQGQQKSGTVMVANLGNKPLSVSLSDVSEGLSVKVSPNPVPAQSTAKLNYTVTADRNHWGKNYYYATPLVDGRQYKAVVSKSAEKEPVAAGAEAIVADPNPELGAGKSRIG
;
A
#
# COMPACT_ATOMS: atom_id res chain seq x y z
N MET A 1 18.47 -68.22 -22.49
CA MET A 1 17.65 -68.75 -21.39
C MET A 1 17.44 -67.59 -20.44
N ASN A 2 16.22 -67.04 -20.53
CA ASN A 2 15.82 -65.73 -19.97
C ASN A 2 15.47 -65.85 -18.49
N ILE A 3 15.97 -64.92 -17.69
CA ILE A 3 15.42 -64.68 -16.37
C ILE A 3 15.17 -63.16 -16.24
N PHE A 4 13.89 -62.80 -16.43
CA PHE A 4 13.39 -61.48 -16.11
C PHE A 4 13.24 -61.37 -14.58
N LYS A 5 13.96 -60.46 -13.96
CA LYS A 5 13.72 -60.06 -12.57
C LYS A 5 12.89 -58.79 -12.56
N HIS A 6 11.71 -58.90 -12.03
CA HIS A 6 10.83 -57.78 -11.72
C HIS A 6 11.42 -56.90 -10.61
N ILE A 7 11.72 -55.65 -10.94
CA ILE A 7 11.99 -54.63 -9.93
C ILE A 7 10.73 -53.80 -9.80
N ALA A 8 10.00 -54.00 -8.71
CA ALA A 8 8.90 -53.11 -8.31
C ALA A 8 9.49 -51.80 -7.80
N ALA A 9 9.31 -50.75 -8.58
CA ALA A 9 9.65 -49.40 -8.13
C ALA A 9 8.55 -48.88 -7.23
N ALA A 10 8.82 -48.84 -5.93
CA ALA A 10 7.97 -48.11 -4.97
C ALA A 10 8.15 -46.59 -5.22
N VAL A 11 7.12 -45.96 -5.79
CA VAL A 11 7.04 -44.51 -5.88
C VAL A 11 6.69 -43.96 -4.50
N LEU A 12 7.71 -43.48 -3.79
CA LEU A 12 7.51 -42.73 -2.54
C LEU A 12 7.03 -41.32 -2.89
N LEU A 13 5.72 -41.07 -2.78
CA LEU A 13 5.14 -39.73 -2.87
C LEU A 13 5.56 -38.93 -1.65
N LEU A 14 6.64 -38.16 -1.79
CA LEU A 14 6.98 -37.08 -0.88
C LEU A 14 5.96 -35.95 -1.10
N VAL A 15 4.92 -35.92 -0.29
CA VAL A 15 4.07 -34.74 -0.13
C VAL A 15 4.90 -33.68 0.58
N SER A 16 5.58 -32.83 -0.21
CA SER A 16 6.15 -31.61 0.32
C SER A 16 4.99 -30.70 0.72
N ALA A 17 4.73 -30.60 2.02
CA ALA A 17 3.90 -29.56 2.58
C ALA A 17 4.57 -28.20 2.25
N SER A 18 4.17 -27.62 1.12
CA SER A 18 4.48 -26.22 0.81
C SER A 18 3.76 -25.36 1.83
N GLY A 19 4.45 -25.06 2.93
CA GLY A 19 4.01 -24.05 3.86
C GLY A 19 3.84 -22.75 3.07
N VAL A 20 2.59 -22.32 2.92
CA VAL A 20 2.27 -20.97 2.50
C VAL A 20 2.80 -20.07 3.62
N ILE A 21 4.02 -19.57 3.46
CA ILE A 21 4.50 -18.46 4.26
C ILE A 21 3.66 -17.27 3.78
N ALA A 22 2.55 -17.02 4.48
CA ALA A 22 1.87 -15.75 4.37
C ALA A 22 2.92 -14.68 4.70
N ALA A 23 3.26 -13.88 3.70
CA ALA A 23 4.08 -12.70 3.90
C ALA A 23 3.38 -11.84 4.95
N GLN A 24 3.84 -11.92 6.18
CA GLN A 24 3.47 -11.00 7.24
C GLN A 24 4.08 -9.66 6.84
N GLY A 25 3.27 -8.87 6.12
CA GLY A 25 3.54 -7.45 6.05
C GLY A 25 3.68 -6.94 7.48
N SER A 26 4.68 -6.13 7.75
CA SER A 26 4.85 -5.44 9.03
C SER A 26 3.66 -4.48 9.23
N GLY A 27 2.49 -5.05 9.54
CA GLY A 27 1.30 -4.31 9.89
C GLY A 27 1.58 -3.64 11.22
N LYS A 28 1.32 -2.34 11.31
CA LYS A 28 1.04 -1.73 12.60
C LYS A 28 0.11 -2.68 13.31
N ASP A 29 0.44 -3.05 14.53
CA ASP A 29 -0.45 -3.84 15.36
C ASP A 29 -1.76 -3.04 15.51
N ASN A 30 -2.81 -3.46 14.78
CA ASN A 30 -4.12 -2.83 14.82
C ASN A 30 -4.94 -3.36 15.99
N THR A 31 -4.28 -3.63 17.12
CA THR A 31 -4.90 -4.06 18.38
C THR A 31 -5.14 -2.86 19.28
N PHE A 32 -6.37 -2.71 19.74
CA PHE A 32 -6.82 -1.60 20.56
C PHE A 32 -7.25 -2.13 21.93
N GLY A 33 -6.64 -1.55 22.97
CA GLY A 33 -6.94 -1.89 24.36
C GLY A 33 -6.80 -3.37 24.73
N GLY A 34 -6.07 -4.15 23.93
CA GLY A 34 -5.94 -5.61 24.12
C GLY A 34 -7.22 -6.40 23.91
N VAL A 35 -8.30 -5.78 23.39
CA VAL A 35 -9.61 -6.46 23.22
C VAL A 35 -10.12 -6.43 21.77
N VAL A 36 -9.75 -5.44 20.97
CA VAL A 36 -10.17 -5.30 19.57
C VAL A 36 -8.95 -5.41 18.66
N GLN A 37 -8.97 -6.33 17.71
CA GLN A 37 -8.00 -6.39 16.62
C GLN A 37 -8.72 -6.16 15.29
N LEU A 38 -8.17 -5.28 14.45
CA LEU A 38 -8.70 -4.99 13.12
C LEU A 38 -7.75 -5.52 12.05
N ASP A 39 -8.30 -6.03 10.94
CA ASP A 39 -7.51 -6.39 9.76
C ASP A 39 -6.79 -5.17 9.17
N LYS A 40 -7.45 -4.01 9.23
CA LYS A 40 -6.94 -2.72 8.75
C LYS A 40 -7.69 -1.58 9.44
N THR A 41 -7.08 -0.39 9.48
CA THR A 41 -7.72 0.85 9.91
C THR A 41 -7.97 1.82 8.75
N VAL A 42 -7.36 1.57 7.60
CA VAL A 42 -7.53 2.35 6.38
C VAL A 42 -7.88 1.43 5.23
N HIS A 43 -8.91 1.79 4.47
CA HIS A 43 -9.23 1.17 3.20
C HIS A 43 -9.05 2.20 2.10
N ASP A 44 -8.15 1.90 1.17
CA ASP A 44 -7.89 2.73 -0.01
C ASP A 44 -8.55 2.07 -1.23
N PHE A 45 -9.55 2.75 -1.79
CA PHE A 45 -10.22 2.30 -3.01
C PHE A 45 -9.39 2.54 -4.28
N GLY A 46 -8.31 3.33 -4.17
CA GLY A 46 -7.56 3.78 -5.34
C GLY A 46 -8.37 4.74 -6.21
N ASP A 47 -8.29 4.57 -7.53
CA ASP A 47 -9.05 5.34 -8.51
C ASP A 47 -10.38 4.64 -8.79
N ILE A 48 -11.50 5.32 -8.58
CA ILE A 48 -12.85 4.83 -8.79
C ILE A 48 -13.63 5.77 -9.72
N LEU A 49 -14.53 5.22 -10.52
CA LEU A 49 -15.37 6.02 -11.39
C LEU A 49 -16.68 6.41 -10.70
N VAL A 50 -17.14 7.63 -10.92
CA VAL A 50 -18.48 8.07 -10.49
C VAL A 50 -19.55 7.17 -11.10
N SER A 51 -19.37 6.73 -12.34
CA SER A 51 -20.28 5.83 -13.04
C SER A 51 -20.38 4.43 -12.45
N ASP A 52 -19.39 3.97 -11.66
CA ASP A 52 -19.41 2.64 -11.03
C ASP A 52 -20.38 2.58 -9.85
N GLY A 53 -20.90 3.74 -9.44
CA GLY A 53 -21.82 3.87 -8.32
C GLY A 53 -21.15 3.67 -6.96
N PRO A 54 -21.94 3.38 -5.90
CA PRO A 54 -21.43 3.24 -4.55
C PRO A 54 -20.40 2.12 -4.40
N VAL A 55 -19.32 2.38 -3.65
CA VAL A 55 -18.26 1.39 -3.36
C VAL A 55 -18.25 1.03 -1.88
N THR A 56 -17.99 -0.25 -1.56
CA THR A 56 -18.07 -0.76 -0.20
C THR A 56 -16.73 -1.28 0.30
N ALA A 57 -16.33 -0.81 1.48
CA ALA A 57 -15.22 -1.34 2.25
C ALA A 57 -15.73 -2.21 3.39
N THR A 58 -15.04 -3.31 3.68
CA THR A 58 -15.27 -4.15 4.85
C THR A 58 -14.04 -4.13 5.73
N PHE A 59 -14.26 -3.91 7.03
CA PHE A 59 -13.28 -4.03 8.08
C PHE A 59 -13.65 -5.23 8.95
N THR A 60 -12.72 -6.14 9.16
CA THR A 60 -12.90 -7.29 10.03
C THR A 60 -12.48 -6.94 11.44
N VAL A 61 -13.39 -7.16 12.38
CA VAL A 61 -13.19 -6.91 13.80
C VAL A 61 -13.04 -8.25 14.50
N LYS A 62 -11.88 -8.56 15.08
CA LYS A 62 -11.66 -9.76 15.88
C LYS A 62 -11.68 -9.39 17.36
N ASN A 63 -12.41 -10.15 18.14
CA ASN A 63 -12.36 -10.06 19.60
C ASN A 63 -11.14 -10.85 20.11
N VAL A 64 -10.13 -10.16 20.60
CA VAL A 64 -8.93 -10.77 21.20
C VAL A 64 -8.93 -10.69 22.73
N GLY A 65 -10.00 -10.18 23.31
CA GLY A 65 -10.23 -10.13 24.76
C GLY A 65 -10.90 -11.41 25.28
N GLU A 66 -11.10 -11.44 26.60
CA GLU A 66 -11.70 -12.58 27.31
C GLU A 66 -13.22 -12.48 27.46
N LYS A 67 -13.81 -11.32 27.19
CA LYS A 67 -15.24 -11.06 27.32
C LYS A 67 -15.88 -10.81 25.96
N ALA A 68 -17.18 -11.02 25.84
CA ALA A 68 -17.92 -10.69 24.62
C ALA A 68 -17.76 -9.20 24.25
N LEU A 69 -17.42 -8.93 23.00
CA LEU A 69 -17.20 -7.62 22.44
C LEU A 69 -18.45 -7.11 21.72
N LEU A 70 -18.89 -5.90 22.02
CA LEU A 70 -20.00 -5.23 21.33
C LEU A 70 -19.49 -4.05 20.54
N ILE A 71 -19.99 -3.89 19.31
CA ILE A 71 -19.87 -2.66 18.53
C ILE A 71 -21.11 -1.84 18.80
N TYR A 72 -21.00 -0.85 19.69
CA TYR A 72 -22.14 -0.03 20.10
C TYR A 72 -22.66 0.87 18.99
N ASN A 73 -21.73 1.55 18.32
CA ASN A 73 -22.05 2.50 17.28
C ASN A 73 -20.89 2.69 16.33
N VAL A 74 -21.22 3.05 15.08
CA VAL A 74 -20.23 3.50 14.08
C VAL A 74 -20.78 4.74 13.40
N VAL A 75 -20.08 5.86 13.52
CA VAL A 75 -20.50 7.16 13.00
C VAL A 75 -19.60 7.56 11.84
N SER A 76 -20.22 7.88 10.71
CA SER A 76 -19.51 8.46 9.55
C SER A 76 -19.33 9.96 9.71
N SER A 77 -18.20 10.50 9.23
CA SER A 77 -17.93 11.95 9.18
C SER A 77 -18.77 12.70 8.15
N CYS A 78 -19.50 12.02 7.25
CA CYS A 78 -20.36 12.63 6.24
C CYS A 78 -21.61 11.77 6.00
N GLY A 79 -22.68 12.39 5.52
CA GLY A 79 -23.87 11.70 5.02
C GLY A 79 -23.67 10.89 3.74
N CYS A 80 -22.48 10.99 3.13
CA CYS A 80 -22.11 10.29 1.91
C CYS A 80 -21.67 8.84 2.14
N THR A 81 -21.65 8.37 3.41
CA THR A 81 -21.22 7.00 3.73
C THR A 81 -22.27 6.33 4.61
N ASN A 82 -22.89 5.27 4.09
CA ASN A 82 -23.74 4.38 4.88
C ASN A 82 -22.89 3.35 5.61
N VAL A 83 -23.25 3.03 6.87
CA VAL A 83 -22.46 2.12 7.70
C VAL A 83 -23.36 1.05 8.30
N GLU A 84 -22.93 -0.21 8.14
CA GLU A 84 -23.55 -1.38 8.74
C GLU A 84 -22.49 -2.14 9.56
N TRP A 85 -22.89 -2.73 10.68
CA TRP A 85 -21.96 -3.50 11.50
C TRP A 85 -22.63 -4.65 12.24
N THR A 86 -21.83 -5.60 12.71
CA THR A 86 -22.29 -6.72 13.54
C THR A 86 -22.90 -6.19 14.83
N ARG A 87 -24.22 -6.40 14.99
CA ARG A 87 -25.00 -5.95 16.16
C ARG A 87 -24.99 -6.94 17.32
N LYS A 88 -24.70 -8.22 17.02
CA LYS A 88 -24.62 -9.28 18.03
C LYS A 88 -23.28 -9.19 18.77
N PRO A 89 -23.25 -9.61 20.06
CA PRO A 89 -21.98 -9.77 20.77
C PRO A 89 -21.05 -10.73 20.03
N ILE A 90 -19.78 -10.33 19.89
CA ILE A 90 -18.71 -11.13 19.27
C ILE A 90 -18.02 -11.88 20.42
N ALA A 91 -18.10 -13.21 20.44
CA ALA A 91 -17.47 -14.03 21.48
C ALA A 91 -15.91 -13.92 21.41
N PRO A 92 -15.20 -14.24 22.51
CA PRO A 92 -13.74 -14.31 22.51
C PRO A 92 -13.21 -15.19 21.37
N GLY A 93 -12.25 -14.67 20.60
CA GLY A 93 -11.67 -15.34 19.42
C GLY A 93 -12.48 -15.20 18.13
N GLU A 94 -13.76 -14.83 18.20
CA GLU A 94 -14.65 -14.68 17.05
C GLU A 94 -14.47 -13.34 16.34
N THR A 95 -15.09 -13.24 15.15
CA THR A 95 -15.02 -12.04 14.29
C THR A 95 -16.39 -11.46 14.01
N GLY A 96 -16.42 -10.13 13.90
CA GLY A 96 -17.51 -9.34 13.36
C GLY A 96 -17.03 -8.46 12.20
N THR A 97 -17.94 -7.67 11.64
CA THR A 97 -17.64 -6.79 10.50
C THR A 97 -18.20 -5.40 10.70
N ILE A 98 -17.50 -4.41 10.12
CA ILE A 98 -18.01 -3.07 9.85
C ILE A 98 -17.94 -2.89 8.33
N LYS A 99 -19.10 -2.66 7.69
CA LYS A 99 -19.20 -2.37 6.26
C LYS A 99 -19.51 -0.90 6.08
N ALA A 100 -18.76 -0.25 5.22
CA ALA A 100 -18.94 1.16 4.89
C ALA A 100 -19.15 1.31 3.38
N THR A 101 -20.32 1.77 2.99
CA THR A 101 -20.67 2.04 1.58
C THR A 101 -20.58 3.53 1.32
N PHE A 102 -19.58 3.94 0.58
CA PHE A 102 -19.37 5.31 0.16
C PHE A 102 -20.16 5.58 -1.12
N LYS A 103 -20.98 6.63 -1.10
CA LYS A 103 -21.68 7.12 -2.28
C LYS A 103 -20.70 7.92 -3.12
N ASN A 104 -20.38 7.40 -4.28
CA ASN A 104 -19.40 7.96 -5.21
C ASN A 104 -20.07 8.95 -6.17
N ASP A 105 -20.82 9.92 -5.62
CA ASP A 105 -21.61 10.91 -6.38
C ASP A 105 -20.98 12.32 -6.37
N GLU A 106 -19.80 12.47 -5.73
CA GLU A 106 -19.02 13.71 -5.78
C GLU A 106 -18.37 13.86 -7.16
N LYS A 107 -18.23 15.12 -7.64
CA LYS A 107 -17.55 15.42 -8.91
C LYS A 107 -16.18 14.77 -8.93
N GLY A 108 -15.86 14.12 -10.05
CA GLY A 108 -14.62 13.39 -10.23
C GLY A 108 -13.36 14.27 -10.23
N GLY A 109 -12.22 13.61 -10.07
CA GLY A 109 -10.89 14.25 -10.08
C GLY A 109 -10.42 14.75 -8.72
N TYR A 110 -11.16 14.48 -7.63
CA TYR A 110 -10.78 14.90 -6.28
C TYR A 110 -10.46 13.69 -5.38
N PRO A 111 -9.35 13.75 -4.63
CA PRO A 111 -9.09 12.77 -3.59
C PRO A 111 -10.09 12.95 -2.44
N PHE A 112 -10.53 11.85 -1.87
CA PHE A 112 -11.35 11.86 -0.67
C PHE A 112 -10.66 11.10 0.47
N ASP A 113 -10.95 11.54 1.69
CA ASP A 113 -10.51 10.91 2.93
C ASP A 113 -11.62 11.08 3.96
N LYS A 114 -12.45 10.04 4.12
CA LYS A 114 -13.61 10.03 5.02
C LYS A 114 -13.28 9.19 6.25
N SER A 115 -13.72 9.61 7.42
CA SER A 115 -13.50 8.87 8.65
C SER A 115 -14.79 8.23 9.17
N LEU A 116 -14.63 7.08 9.83
CA LEU A 116 -15.67 6.38 10.58
C LEU A 116 -15.16 6.26 12.01
N THR A 117 -15.99 6.65 12.97
CA THR A 117 -15.66 6.53 14.39
C THR A 117 -16.45 5.36 14.98
N ALA A 118 -15.74 4.27 15.33
CA ALA A 118 -16.31 3.03 15.85
C ALA A 118 -16.16 2.95 17.38
N TYR A 119 -17.24 2.69 18.09
CA TYR A 119 -17.32 2.59 19.56
C TYR A 119 -17.49 1.13 19.96
N PHE A 120 -16.59 0.64 20.79
CA PHE A 120 -16.56 -0.75 21.24
C PHE A 120 -16.72 -0.86 22.76
N SER A 121 -17.34 -1.97 23.22
CA SER A 121 -17.27 -2.33 24.63
C SER A 121 -15.81 -2.62 25.02
N GLY A 122 -15.44 -2.26 26.26
CA GLY A 122 -14.09 -2.49 26.76
C GLY A 122 -13.04 -1.49 26.29
N LEU A 123 -13.37 -0.55 25.39
CA LEU A 123 -12.50 0.56 25.02
C LEU A 123 -12.97 1.87 25.61
N LYS A 124 -12.04 2.65 26.18
CA LYS A 124 -12.32 4.03 26.66
C LYS A 124 -12.36 5.04 25.52
N GLN A 125 -11.62 4.79 24.46
CA GLN A 125 -11.51 5.67 23.29
C GLN A 125 -12.06 4.96 22.05
N PRO A 126 -12.78 5.67 21.17
CA PRO A 126 -13.23 5.09 19.90
C PRO A 126 -12.06 4.80 18.98
N VAL A 127 -12.30 3.91 18.04
CA VAL A 127 -11.34 3.61 16.97
C VAL A 127 -11.76 4.34 15.70
N VAL A 128 -10.81 5.02 15.06
CA VAL A 128 -11.05 5.74 13.81
C VAL A 128 -10.60 4.87 12.64
N LEU A 129 -11.55 4.59 11.73
CA LEU A 129 -11.32 3.94 10.45
C LEU A 129 -11.37 4.99 9.34
N ARG A 130 -10.65 4.77 8.24
CA ARG A 130 -10.59 5.73 7.13
C ARG A 130 -10.87 5.06 5.80
N LEU A 131 -11.61 5.77 4.96
CA LEU A 131 -11.87 5.44 3.56
C LEU A 131 -11.17 6.46 2.70
N ARG A 132 -10.31 6.03 1.79
CA ARG A 132 -9.55 6.90 0.89
C ARG A 132 -9.72 6.47 -0.54
N GLY A 133 -9.48 7.40 -1.46
CA GLY A 133 -9.47 7.15 -2.89
C GLY A 133 -9.52 8.44 -3.68
N VAL A 134 -9.60 8.28 -5.00
CA VAL A 134 -9.80 9.40 -5.94
C VAL A 134 -10.99 9.05 -6.83
N THR A 135 -11.97 9.95 -6.92
CA THR A 135 -13.11 9.78 -7.83
C THR A 135 -12.79 10.41 -9.19
N HIS A 136 -13.25 9.76 -10.27
CA HIS A 136 -13.09 10.25 -11.63
C HIS A 136 -14.44 10.23 -12.37
N ASP A 137 -14.71 11.28 -13.14
CA ASP A 137 -15.95 11.37 -13.94
C ASP A 137 -15.92 10.43 -15.17
N LYS A 138 -14.71 10.11 -15.63
CA LYS A 138 -14.47 9.25 -16.79
C LYS A 138 -13.36 8.26 -16.51
N GLN A 139 -13.36 7.14 -17.22
CA GLN A 139 -12.24 6.22 -17.19
C GLN A 139 -10.99 6.91 -17.73
N LEU A 140 -9.96 6.97 -16.91
CA LEU A 140 -8.65 7.50 -17.29
C LEU A 140 -7.80 6.41 -17.93
N SER A 141 -7.05 6.79 -18.96
CA SER A 141 -6.00 5.94 -19.52
C SER A 141 -4.87 5.73 -18.49
N LEU A 142 -4.09 4.66 -18.66
CA LEU A 142 -2.89 4.47 -17.83
C LEU A 142 -1.97 5.69 -17.86
N GLY A 143 -1.86 6.37 -19.01
CA GLY A 143 -1.03 7.56 -19.14
C GLY A 143 -1.55 8.79 -18.36
N GLU A 144 -2.85 8.89 -18.15
CA GLU A 144 -3.47 9.93 -17.31
C GLU A 144 -3.34 9.58 -15.80
N LEU A 145 -3.49 8.27 -15.46
CA LEU A 145 -3.31 7.80 -14.08
C LEU A 145 -1.86 7.81 -13.60
N TYR A 146 -0.90 7.66 -14.51
CA TYR A 146 0.54 7.60 -14.25
C TYR A 146 1.27 8.70 -15.06
N PRO A 147 1.20 9.96 -14.64
CA PRO A 147 1.65 11.09 -15.46
C PRO A 147 3.16 11.26 -15.53
N ILE A 148 3.93 10.69 -14.58
CA ILE A 148 5.40 10.83 -14.55
C ILE A 148 6.03 9.66 -15.29
N ARG A 149 6.76 9.91 -16.37
CA ARG A 149 7.26 8.88 -17.29
C ARG A 149 8.78 8.84 -17.35
N PHE A 150 9.30 7.62 -17.39
CA PHE A 150 10.69 7.28 -17.73
C PHE A 150 10.64 6.33 -18.94
N GLY A 151 10.64 6.86 -20.14
CA GLY A 151 10.28 6.11 -21.34
C GLY A 151 8.84 5.59 -21.27
N ASN A 152 8.65 4.27 -21.35
CA ASN A 152 7.34 3.63 -21.20
C ASN A 152 7.00 3.23 -19.77
N LEU A 153 7.93 3.34 -18.82
CA LEU A 153 7.64 3.15 -17.39
C LEU A 153 7.05 4.42 -16.81
N ALA A 154 5.93 4.30 -16.10
CA ALA A 154 5.22 5.46 -15.59
C ALA A 154 4.83 5.30 -14.12
N PHE A 155 4.76 6.43 -13.42
CA PHE A 155 4.50 6.57 -11.98
C PHE A 155 3.38 7.57 -11.73
N LYS A 156 2.60 7.36 -10.65
CA LYS A 156 1.70 8.41 -10.14
C LYS A 156 2.47 9.53 -9.45
N LYS A 157 3.48 9.15 -8.68
CA LYS A 157 4.41 10.04 -7.97
C LYS A 157 5.73 9.31 -7.77
N VAL A 158 6.81 10.06 -7.68
CA VAL A 158 8.15 9.53 -7.45
C VAL A 158 8.65 9.81 -6.03
N ASP A 159 8.08 10.80 -5.35
CA ASP A 159 8.42 11.12 -3.96
C ASP A 159 7.57 10.33 -2.99
N ILE A 160 8.21 9.60 -2.09
CA ILE A 160 7.55 8.77 -1.07
C ILE A 160 7.99 9.28 0.30
N LYS A 161 7.04 9.85 1.05
CA LYS A 161 7.32 10.28 2.42
C LYS A 161 7.44 9.08 3.35
N GLY A 162 8.62 8.87 3.91
CA GLY A 162 8.93 7.77 4.80
C GLY A 162 8.32 7.93 6.20
N GLY A 163 8.13 9.16 6.68
CA GLY A 163 7.75 9.47 8.06
C GLY A 163 8.94 9.28 9.01
N ASN A 164 8.67 9.37 10.32
CA ASN A 164 9.71 9.22 11.33
C ASN A 164 10.12 7.76 11.52
N LEU A 165 11.40 7.50 11.47
CA LEU A 165 12.01 6.19 11.75
C LEU A 165 13.10 6.34 12.80
N SER A 166 13.15 5.41 13.75
CA SER A 166 14.27 5.27 14.65
C SER A 166 15.48 4.70 13.91
N GLN A 167 16.68 4.94 14.41
CA GLN A 167 17.93 4.44 13.83
C GLN A 167 17.88 2.91 13.66
N GLY A 168 18.25 2.43 12.48
CA GLY A 168 18.22 1.02 12.11
C GLY A 168 16.82 0.42 11.95
N GLN A 169 15.76 1.20 12.16
CA GLN A 169 14.39 0.75 11.92
C GLN A 169 14.14 0.60 10.42
N GLN A 170 13.36 -0.41 10.05
CA GLN A 170 12.96 -0.65 8.66
C GLN A 170 11.52 -0.21 8.41
N LYS A 171 11.29 0.30 7.21
CA LYS A 171 9.97 0.57 6.69
C LYS A 171 9.84 0.06 5.26
N SER A 172 8.82 -0.75 5.04
CA SER A 172 8.48 -1.25 3.70
C SER A 172 7.21 -0.58 3.18
N GLY A 173 7.10 -0.51 1.86
CA GLY A 173 5.92 -0.01 1.20
C GLY A 173 5.86 -0.48 -0.26
N THR A 174 4.75 -0.14 -0.90
CA THR A 174 4.51 -0.49 -2.30
C THR A 174 4.05 0.74 -3.06
N VAL A 175 4.62 0.94 -4.24
CA VAL A 175 4.17 1.93 -5.23
C VAL A 175 3.73 1.18 -6.47
N MET A 176 2.61 1.60 -7.05
CA MET A 176 2.18 1.06 -8.35
C MET A 176 2.90 1.80 -9.46
N VAL A 177 3.41 1.04 -10.43
CA VAL A 177 4.01 1.54 -11.67
C VAL A 177 3.24 0.99 -12.86
N ALA A 178 3.31 1.65 -14.01
CA ALA A 178 2.64 1.24 -15.22
C ALA A 178 3.61 1.11 -16.40
N ASN A 179 3.38 0.12 -17.25
CA ASN A 179 3.98 0.04 -18.58
C ASN A 179 3.00 0.62 -19.60
N LEU A 180 3.32 1.78 -20.16
CA LEU A 180 2.52 2.45 -21.18
C LEU A 180 2.86 1.99 -22.61
N GLY A 181 3.83 1.10 -22.75
CA GLY A 181 4.24 0.52 -24.04
C GLY A 181 3.36 -0.66 -24.44
N ASN A 182 3.48 -1.07 -25.69
CA ASN A 182 2.77 -2.21 -26.27
C ASN A 182 3.56 -3.54 -26.25
N LYS A 183 4.71 -3.56 -25.52
CA LYS A 183 5.54 -4.74 -25.30
C LYS A 183 5.84 -4.87 -23.80
N PRO A 184 6.14 -6.09 -23.31
CA PRO A 184 6.65 -6.26 -21.95
C PRO A 184 7.90 -5.43 -21.74
N LEU A 185 8.08 -4.87 -20.53
CA LEU A 185 9.12 -3.91 -20.19
C LEU A 185 9.90 -4.41 -18.97
N SER A 186 11.22 -4.57 -19.14
CA SER A 186 12.10 -4.94 -18.04
C SER A 186 12.53 -3.72 -17.24
N VAL A 187 12.33 -3.78 -15.93
CA VAL A 187 12.71 -2.72 -14.99
C VAL A 187 13.86 -3.20 -14.15
N SER A 188 14.98 -2.48 -14.19
CA SER A 188 16.09 -2.60 -13.25
C SER A 188 16.37 -1.23 -12.61
N LEU A 189 17.29 -1.19 -11.66
CA LEU A 189 17.63 0.03 -10.94
C LEU A 189 19.13 0.21 -10.91
N SER A 190 19.59 1.44 -11.04
CA SER A 190 20.97 1.86 -10.79
C SER A 190 20.99 2.90 -9.67
N ASP A 191 22.18 3.22 -9.19
CA ASP A 191 22.41 4.26 -8.18
C ASP A 191 21.48 4.13 -6.97
N VAL A 192 21.31 2.91 -6.48
CA VAL A 192 20.46 2.61 -5.34
C VAL A 192 21.19 3.01 -4.05
N SER A 193 20.58 3.91 -3.26
CA SER A 193 21.13 4.33 -1.97
C SER A 193 21.34 3.15 -1.03
N GLU A 194 22.41 3.19 -0.24
CA GLU A 194 22.59 2.26 0.86
C GLU A 194 21.38 2.30 1.80
N GLY A 195 20.94 1.15 2.30
CA GLY A 195 19.74 1.02 3.12
C GLY A 195 18.41 1.01 2.35
N LEU A 196 18.41 1.21 1.02
CA LEU A 196 17.23 1.07 0.18
C LEU A 196 17.27 -0.26 -0.60
N SER A 197 16.20 -1.03 -0.50
CA SER A 197 15.94 -2.20 -1.35
C SER A 197 14.66 -2.01 -2.14
N VAL A 198 14.70 -2.30 -3.44
CA VAL A 198 13.54 -2.11 -4.33
C VAL A 198 13.39 -3.33 -5.25
N LYS A 199 12.14 -3.79 -5.42
CA LYS A 199 11.80 -4.91 -6.32
C LYS A 199 10.51 -4.62 -7.06
N VAL A 200 10.50 -4.80 -8.37
CA VAL A 200 9.31 -4.71 -9.23
C VAL A 200 8.74 -6.10 -9.47
N SER A 201 7.41 -6.25 -9.38
CA SER A 201 6.71 -7.52 -9.62
C SER A 201 5.30 -7.27 -10.19
N PRO A 202 4.95 -7.92 -11.32
CA PRO A 202 5.79 -8.76 -12.16
C PRO A 202 6.90 -7.98 -12.85
N ASN A 203 8.01 -8.66 -13.20
CA ASN A 203 9.09 -8.10 -14.01
C ASN A 203 9.59 -9.21 -14.96
N PRO A 204 9.46 -9.06 -16.28
CA PRO A 204 9.01 -7.86 -17.01
C PRO A 204 7.56 -7.45 -16.70
N VAL A 205 7.31 -6.15 -16.75
CA VAL A 205 5.96 -5.58 -16.63
C VAL A 205 5.22 -5.80 -17.94
N PRO A 206 4.07 -6.49 -17.96
CA PRO A 206 3.33 -6.73 -19.21
C PRO A 206 2.92 -5.42 -19.90
N ALA A 207 2.67 -5.49 -21.20
CA ALA A 207 2.23 -4.34 -22.00
C ALA A 207 0.91 -3.77 -21.47
N GLN A 208 0.75 -2.45 -21.48
CA GLN A 208 -0.48 -1.73 -21.08
C GLN A 208 -1.03 -2.20 -19.73
N SER A 209 -0.14 -2.49 -18.77
CA SER A 209 -0.52 -2.99 -17.45
C SER A 209 0.28 -2.37 -16.32
N THR A 210 -0.06 -2.74 -15.10
CA THR A 210 0.61 -2.24 -13.89
C THR A 210 1.41 -3.33 -13.20
N ALA A 211 2.41 -2.90 -12.41
CA ALA A 211 3.20 -3.74 -11.54
C ALA A 211 3.37 -3.08 -10.17
N LYS A 212 3.72 -3.88 -9.16
CA LYS A 212 4.07 -3.41 -7.82
C LYS A 212 5.57 -3.16 -7.74
N LEU A 213 5.96 -1.95 -7.36
CA LEU A 213 7.31 -1.63 -6.94
C LEU A 213 7.31 -1.67 -5.41
N ASN A 214 7.87 -2.74 -4.85
CA ASN A 214 8.02 -2.91 -3.41
C ASN A 214 9.36 -2.34 -2.99
N TYR A 215 9.37 -1.53 -1.94
CA TYR A 215 10.59 -0.97 -1.38
C TYR A 215 10.69 -1.24 0.11
N THR A 216 11.92 -1.31 0.60
CA THR A 216 12.24 -1.34 2.02
C THR A 216 13.37 -0.36 2.27
N VAL A 217 13.15 0.58 3.18
CA VAL A 217 14.17 1.52 3.66
C VAL A 217 14.59 1.10 5.05
N THR A 218 15.89 1.04 5.29
CA THR A 218 16.50 0.89 6.62
C THR A 218 17.10 2.23 7.01
N ALA A 219 16.62 2.82 8.09
CA ALA A 219 17.13 4.10 8.56
C ALA A 219 18.60 3.97 8.97
N ASP A 220 19.45 4.90 8.48
CA ASP A 220 20.87 4.93 8.80
C ASP A 220 21.05 5.09 10.32
N ARG A 221 22.00 4.32 10.88
CA ARG A 221 22.33 4.36 12.31
C ARG A 221 23.23 5.53 12.68
N ASN A 222 23.91 6.12 11.69
CA ASN A 222 24.93 7.15 11.88
C ASN A 222 24.45 8.56 11.52
N HIS A 223 23.27 8.67 10.88
CA HIS A 223 22.73 9.96 10.45
C HIS A 223 21.43 10.29 11.17
N TRP A 224 21.39 11.47 11.75
CA TRP A 224 20.23 12.07 12.39
C TRP A 224 19.60 13.11 11.48
N GLY A 225 18.30 13.30 11.61
CA GLY A 225 17.57 14.30 10.85
C GLY A 225 17.05 13.77 9.53
N LYS A 226 17.05 14.63 8.51
CA LYS A 226 16.44 14.36 7.24
C LYS A 226 17.35 13.53 6.35
N ASN A 227 16.93 12.31 6.02
CA ASN A 227 17.65 11.39 5.15
C ASN A 227 16.87 11.15 3.85
N TYR A 228 17.61 11.08 2.74
CA TYR A 228 17.06 10.81 1.41
C TYR A 228 17.63 9.51 0.88
N TYR A 229 16.74 8.66 0.38
CA TYR A 229 17.07 7.41 -0.29
C TYR A 229 16.55 7.49 -1.71
N TYR A 230 17.35 7.14 -2.67
CA TYR A 230 17.01 7.22 -4.09
C TYR A 230 17.45 5.98 -4.86
N ALA A 231 16.80 5.75 -5.99
CA ALA A 231 17.16 4.74 -6.97
C ALA A 231 16.78 5.24 -8.36
N THR A 232 17.64 5.03 -9.33
CA THR A 232 17.41 5.45 -10.72
C THR A 232 16.79 4.28 -11.51
N PRO A 233 15.58 4.43 -12.09
CA PRO A 233 14.97 3.38 -12.87
C PRO A 233 15.64 3.26 -14.24
N LEU A 234 15.98 2.03 -14.63
CA LEU A 234 16.41 1.64 -15.96
C LEU A 234 15.30 0.85 -16.64
N VAL A 235 14.94 1.25 -17.83
CA VAL A 235 13.91 0.64 -18.66
C VAL A 235 14.60 -0.09 -19.81
N ASP A 236 14.48 -1.41 -19.86
CA ASP A 236 15.20 -2.26 -20.81
C ASP A 236 16.72 -1.94 -20.85
N GLY A 237 17.29 -1.70 -19.65
CA GLY A 237 18.71 -1.36 -19.45
C GLY A 237 19.09 0.08 -19.80
N ARG A 238 18.13 0.94 -20.13
CA ARG A 238 18.39 2.35 -20.48
C ARG A 238 17.82 3.31 -19.43
N GLN A 239 18.57 4.37 -19.14
CA GLN A 239 18.12 5.47 -18.31
C GLN A 239 17.34 6.48 -19.15
N TYR A 240 16.25 6.99 -18.60
CA TYR A 240 15.43 8.02 -19.22
C TYR A 240 15.28 9.20 -18.26
N LYS A 241 15.22 10.40 -18.78
CA LYS A 241 14.81 11.59 -18.01
C LYS A 241 13.31 11.51 -17.71
N ALA A 242 12.92 11.99 -16.54
CA ALA A 242 11.52 12.11 -16.18
C ALA A 242 10.80 13.12 -17.10
N VAL A 243 9.63 12.71 -17.59
CA VAL A 243 8.72 13.59 -18.35
C VAL A 243 7.38 13.56 -17.64
N VAL A 244 6.84 14.74 -17.33
CA VAL A 244 5.51 14.88 -16.72
C VAL A 244 4.51 15.27 -17.79
N SER A 245 3.40 14.53 -17.88
CA SER A 245 2.34 14.85 -18.82
C SER A 245 1.56 16.10 -18.35
N LYS A 246 1.14 16.95 -19.29
CA LYS A 246 0.47 18.25 -19.01
C LYS A 246 -0.81 18.16 -18.18
N SER A 247 -1.42 16.97 -18.07
CA SER A 247 -2.60 16.73 -17.22
C SER A 247 -2.30 16.75 -15.72
N ALA A 248 -1.03 16.64 -15.33
CA ALA A 248 -0.58 16.62 -13.92
C ALA A 248 -0.04 17.98 -13.44
N GLU A 249 -0.11 19.02 -14.24
CA GLU A 249 0.53 20.34 -14.01
C GLU A 249 -0.10 21.16 -12.86
N LYS A 250 -1.03 20.57 -12.08
CA LYS A 250 -1.63 21.26 -10.92
C LYS A 250 -0.80 21.21 -9.64
N GLU A 251 0.26 20.39 -9.58
CA GLU A 251 1.24 20.43 -8.49
C GLU A 251 2.65 20.49 -9.07
N PRO A 252 3.50 21.44 -8.66
CA PRO A 252 4.87 21.52 -9.16
C PRO A 252 5.63 20.27 -8.71
N VAL A 253 6.04 19.46 -9.65
CA VAL A 253 7.04 18.40 -9.40
C VAL A 253 8.36 19.10 -9.16
N ALA A 254 8.95 18.89 -7.99
CA ALA A 254 10.27 19.45 -7.68
C ALA A 254 11.28 19.08 -8.78
N ALA A 255 11.98 20.09 -9.28
CA ALA A 255 13.04 19.90 -10.25
C ALA A 255 14.07 18.91 -9.66
N GLY A 256 14.23 17.75 -10.30
CA GLY A 256 15.10 16.68 -9.80
C GLY A 256 14.45 15.30 -9.67
N ALA A 257 13.19 15.13 -10.13
CA ALA A 257 12.49 13.84 -10.10
C ALA A 257 13.09 12.81 -11.09
N GLU A 258 14.37 12.54 -10.96
CA GLU A 258 15.07 11.49 -11.75
C GLU A 258 15.05 10.14 -10.99
N ALA A 259 14.61 10.13 -9.73
CA ALA A 259 14.71 8.96 -8.86
C ALA A 259 13.46 8.77 -7.99
N ILE A 260 13.25 7.56 -7.52
CA ILE A 260 12.28 7.26 -6.46
C ILE A 260 12.93 7.68 -5.14
N VAL A 261 12.38 8.72 -4.49
CA VAL A 261 12.89 9.24 -3.22
C VAL A 261 11.97 8.81 -2.09
N ALA A 262 12.54 8.20 -1.06
CA ALA A 262 11.87 7.95 0.21
C ALA A 262 12.54 8.79 1.29
N ASP A 263 11.81 9.70 1.94
CA ASP A 263 12.28 10.43 3.11
C ASP A 263 11.79 9.72 4.37
N PRO A 264 12.65 9.01 5.10
CA PRO A 264 12.25 8.27 6.29
C PRO A 264 12.00 9.17 7.51
N ASN A 265 12.40 10.46 7.48
CA ASN A 265 12.39 11.29 8.68
C ASN A 265 12.12 12.79 8.40
N PRO A 266 10.90 13.17 7.92
CA PRO A 266 10.61 14.54 7.53
C PRO A 266 10.55 15.54 8.70
N GLU A 267 10.40 15.06 9.95
CA GLU A 267 10.18 15.91 11.12
C GLU A 267 11.47 16.27 11.89
N LEU A 268 12.54 15.52 11.71
CA LEU A 268 13.84 15.88 12.29
C LEU A 268 14.54 16.93 11.42
N GLY A 269 13.71 17.90 10.94
CA GLY A 269 14.15 19.00 10.13
C GLY A 269 15.23 19.78 10.85
N ALA A 270 16.25 20.09 10.07
CA ALA A 270 17.16 21.22 10.20
C ALA A 270 17.26 21.80 11.61
N GLY A 271 17.85 21.06 12.53
CA GLY A 271 18.59 21.68 13.60
C GLY A 271 19.68 22.51 12.94
N LYS A 272 19.37 23.75 12.59
CA LYS A 272 20.41 24.76 12.38
C LYS A 272 21.13 24.85 13.69
N SER A 273 22.26 24.16 13.81
CA SER A 273 23.27 24.53 14.79
C SER A 273 23.75 25.92 14.39
N ARG A 274 23.08 26.94 14.88
CA ARG A 274 23.72 28.22 15.09
C ARG A 274 24.65 28.03 16.28
N ILE A 275 25.88 27.72 15.98
CA ILE A 275 26.96 28.07 16.85
C ILE A 275 27.21 29.55 16.55
N GLY A 276 26.75 30.42 17.44
CA GLY A 276 27.17 31.77 17.53
C GLY A 276 28.36 31.84 18.46
#